data_fd37e53950ef3f511e25909923352129
#
_entry.id   fd37e53950ef3f511e25909923352129
#
_cell.length_a   1.000
_cell.length_b   1.000
_cell.length_c   1.000
_cell.angle_alpha   90.00
_cell.angle_beta   90.00
_cell.angle_gamma   90.00
#
_symmetry.space_group_name_H-M   'P 1'
#
loop_
_entity.id
_entity.type
_entity.pdbx_description
1 polymer ?
#
loop_
_entity_poly.entity_id
_entity_poly.type
_entity_poly.pdbx_seq_one_letter_code
_entity_poly.pdbx_strand_id
1 'polypeptide(L)'
;MRWCASTSRTGAHAICSVVDKVAAELRATGPDDENVVWHPHAVTRADREARNGHRGVVLWFTGLSGSGKSTVAGALEQALHGLGVSTYLLDGDNVRHGLCRDLGFSDEDRRENIRRVGEVAKLMVDAGLVVLTAFISPHRAERQMVREMLGDDRFIEVFVDTPLAICEARDPKGLYKKARAGELRNFTGIDAVYEAPQQPEIHLDGQHLVTNLIAQLLDVLRGQAIIKP
;
A
#
# COMPACT_ATOMS: atom_id res chain seq x y z
N MET A 1 -20.17 -6.33 57.24
CA MET A 1 -20.70 -6.20 55.86
C MET A 1 -19.65 -6.71 54.90
N ARG A 2 -19.87 -7.90 54.33
CA ARG A 2 -18.96 -8.51 53.34
C ARG A 2 -19.46 -8.16 51.96
N TRP A 3 -18.65 -7.51 51.15
CA TRP A 3 -18.91 -7.32 49.72
C TRP A 3 -18.35 -8.52 48.95
N CYS A 4 -19.25 -9.33 48.39
CA CYS A 4 -18.91 -10.35 47.40
C CYS A 4 -18.88 -9.67 46.01
N ALA A 5 -17.70 -9.52 45.43
CA ALA A 5 -17.55 -9.19 44.00
C ALA A 5 -17.64 -10.49 43.19
N SER A 6 -18.75 -10.70 42.50
CA SER A 6 -18.88 -11.78 41.51
C SER A 6 -18.28 -11.29 40.19
N THR A 7 -17.03 -11.61 39.92
CA THR A 7 -16.45 -11.50 38.58
C THR A 7 -16.91 -12.66 37.72
N SER A 8 -17.69 -12.37 36.69
CA SER A 8 -18.20 -13.35 35.72
C SER A 8 -17.03 -14.03 34.98
N ARG A 9 -16.86 -15.33 35.19
CA ARG A 9 -15.85 -16.17 34.48
C ARG A 9 -16.08 -16.33 32.97
N THR A 10 -17.18 -15.86 32.43
CA THR A 10 -17.55 -16.02 31.01
C THR A 10 -16.78 -15.10 30.06
N GLY A 11 -16.35 -13.93 30.49
CA GLY A 11 -15.58 -12.97 29.62
C GLY A 11 -14.14 -13.41 29.35
N ALA A 12 -13.48 -14.01 30.36
CA ALA A 12 -12.08 -14.43 30.23
C ALA A 12 -11.89 -15.63 29.30
N HIS A 13 -12.86 -16.57 29.26
CA HIS A 13 -12.82 -17.72 28.33
C HIS A 13 -13.06 -17.34 26.87
N ALA A 14 -13.92 -16.34 26.61
CA ALA A 14 -14.19 -15.88 25.24
C ALA A 14 -12.97 -15.14 24.66
N ILE A 15 -12.29 -14.33 25.45
CA ILE A 15 -11.08 -13.61 25.02
C ILE A 15 -9.93 -14.60 24.75
N CYS A 16 -9.75 -15.61 25.61
CA CYS A 16 -8.71 -16.63 25.43
C CYS A 16 -8.92 -17.43 24.14
N SER A 17 -10.16 -17.81 23.80
CA SER A 17 -10.47 -18.58 22.58
C SER A 17 -10.28 -17.78 21.28
N VAL A 18 -10.47 -16.47 21.31
CA VAL A 18 -10.21 -15.58 20.16
C VAL A 18 -8.72 -15.38 19.96
N VAL A 19 -7.97 -15.18 21.05
CA VAL A 19 -6.50 -15.06 21.01
C VAL A 19 -5.86 -16.35 20.49
N ASP A 20 -6.35 -17.52 20.94
CA ASP A 20 -5.83 -18.82 20.47
C ASP A 20 -6.14 -19.08 18.99
N LYS A 21 -7.32 -18.68 18.48
CA LYS A 21 -7.65 -18.79 17.06
C LYS A 21 -6.78 -17.88 16.18
N VAL A 22 -6.63 -16.62 16.57
CA VAL A 22 -5.78 -15.66 15.84
C VAL A 22 -4.32 -16.10 15.87
N ALA A 23 -3.84 -16.63 17.00
CA ALA A 23 -2.50 -17.19 17.12
C ALA A 23 -2.30 -18.46 16.26
N ALA A 24 -3.34 -19.28 16.08
CA ALA A 24 -3.29 -20.47 15.22
C ALA A 24 -3.28 -20.09 13.72
N GLU A 25 -4.05 -19.10 13.29
CA GLU A 25 -4.07 -18.59 11.92
C GLU A 25 -2.74 -17.90 11.55
N LEU A 26 -2.13 -17.15 12.47
CA LEU A 26 -0.83 -16.50 12.26
C LEU A 26 0.35 -17.48 12.23
N ARG A 27 0.25 -18.65 12.89
CA ARG A 27 1.28 -19.70 12.82
C ARG A 27 1.33 -20.40 11.46
N ALA A 28 0.27 -20.35 10.68
CA ALA A 28 0.22 -20.99 9.37
C ALA A 28 1.00 -20.26 8.26
N THR A 29 1.49 -19.02 8.51
CA THR A 29 2.18 -18.18 7.52
C THR A 29 3.53 -17.63 7.97
N GLY A 30 4.04 -18.05 9.13
CA GLY A 30 5.34 -17.63 9.67
C GLY A 30 6.50 -18.46 9.12
N PRO A 31 7.76 -18.02 9.31
CA PRO A 31 8.93 -18.82 9.01
C PRO A 31 8.91 -20.12 9.83
N ASP A 32 9.34 -21.24 9.21
CA ASP A 32 9.49 -22.57 9.85
C ASP A 32 10.63 -22.61 10.90
N ASP A 33 10.90 -21.49 11.58
CA ASP A 33 11.93 -21.38 12.57
C ASP A 33 11.28 -21.39 13.98
N GLU A 34 11.49 -22.46 14.74
CA GLU A 34 11.01 -22.63 16.11
C GLU A 34 11.46 -21.49 17.05
N ASN A 35 12.49 -20.72 16.67
CA ASN A 35 13.03 -19.59 17.42
C ASN A 35 12.27 -18.27 17.16
N VAL A 36 11.39 -18.21 16.15
CA VAL A 36 10.61 -17.01 15.82
C VAL A 36 9.19 -17.16 16.32
N VAL A 37 8.85 -16.46 17.40
CA VAL A 37 7.54 -16.51 18.03
C VAL A 37 6.82 -15.17 17.86
N TRP A 38 5.57 -15.22 17.38
CA TRP A 38 4.73 -14.03 17.32
C TRP A 38 4.31 -13.56 18.72
N HIS A 39 4.60 -12.30 19.04
CA HIS A 39 4.21 -11.66 20.30
C HIS A 39 3.01 -10.72 20.07
N PRO A 40 1.83 -11.01 20.61
CA PRO A 40 0.70 -10.08 20.55
C PRO A 40 0.99 -8.85 21.41
N HIS A 41 0.72 -7.67 20.87
CA HIS A 41 0.86 -6.40 21.57
C HIS A 41 -0.48 -5.94 22.16
N ALA A 42 -0.42 -5.27 23.33
CA ALA A 42 -1.61 -4.76 24.01
C ALA A 42 -2.30 -3.62 23.24
N VAL A 43 -1.52 -2.79 22.52
CA VAL A 43 -2.06 -1.72 21.67
C VAL A 43 -2.31 -2.30 20.29
N THR A 44 -3.58 -2.40 19.93
CA THR A 44 -4.02 -2.95 18.63
C THR A 44 -4.11 -1.88 17.53
N ARG A 45 -4.26 -2.32 16.28
CA ARG A 45 -4.58 -1.43 15.16
C ARG A 45 -5.88 -0.65 15.42
N ALA A 46 -6.90 -1.31 15.94
CA ALA A 46 -8.19 -0.67 16.25
C ALA A 46 -8.03 0.48 17.26
N ASP A 47 -7.18 0.33 18.27
CA ASP A 47 -6.89 1.40 19.23
C ASP A 47 -6.22 2.60 18.57
N ARG A 48 -5.30 2.33 17.63
CA ARG A 48 -4.60 3.38 16.86
C ARG A 48 -5.56 4.12 15.92
N GLU A 49 -6.40 3.38 15.19
CA GLU A 49 -7.42 3.93 14.29
C GLU A 49 -8.45 4.78 15.04
N ALA A 50 -8.91 4.30 16.20
CA ALA A 50 -9.83 5.06 17.07
C ALA A 50 -9.20 6.38 17.52
N ARG A 51 -7.92 6.37 17.90
CA ARG A 51 -7.17 7.58 18.28
C ARG A 51 -6.96 8.51 17.10
N ASN A 52 -6.60 7.98 15.93
CA ASN A 52 -6.34 8.76 14.72
C ASN A 52 -7.65 9.32 14.11
N GLY A 53 -8.78 8.68 14.36
CA GLY A 53 -10.08 9.06 13.81
C GLY A 53 -10.24 8.73 12.32
N HIS A 54 -9.38 7.85 11.79
CA HIS A 54 -9.42 7.32 10.42
C HIS A 54 -8.90 5.87 10.40
N ARG A 55 -9.18 5.14 9.33
CA ARG A 55 -8.70 3.77 9.15
C ARG A 55 -7.30 3.75 8.54
N GLY A 56 -6.48 2.77 8.93
CA GLY A 56 -5.21 2.46 8.27
C GLY A 56 -5.47 1.64 7.01
N VAL A 57 -5.00 2.12 5.86
CA VAL A 57 -5.11 1.46 4.55
C VAL A 57 -3.89 1.78 3.70
N VAL A 58 -3.62 0.97 2.67
CA VAL A 58 -2.67 1.34 1.62
C VAL A 58 -3.42 1.73 0.35
N LEU A 59 -3.05 2.86 -0.24
CA LEU A 59 -3.40 3.21 -1.61
C LEU A 59 -2.21 2.86 -2.49
N TRP A 60 -2.34 1.78 -3.25
CA TRP A 60 -1.29 1.25 -4.11
C TRP A 60 -1.39 1.83 -5.51
N PHE A 61 -0.65 2.92 -5.76
CA PHE A 61 -0.62 3.55 -7.08
C PHE A 61 0.25 2.73 -8.04
N THR A 62 -0.34 2.30 -9.15
CA THR A 62 0.33 1.61 -10.26
C THR A 62 0.09 2.33 -11.58
N GLY A 63 0.95 2.09 -12.57
CA GLY A 63 0.89 2.71 -13.90
C GLY A 63 2.29 2.89 -14.49
N LEU A 64 2.37 3.27 -15.76
CA LEU A 64 3.62 3.47 -16.50
C LEU A 64 4.53 4.54 -15.88
N SER A 65 5.82 4.51 -16.18
CA SER A 65 6.71 5.64 -15.89
C SER A 65 6.15 6.91 -16.54
N GLY A 66 6.20 8.06 -15.86
CA GLY A 66 5.62 9.30 -16.40
C GLY A 66 4.09 9.39 -16.39
N SER A 67 3.36 8.38 -15.87
CA SER A 67 1.89 8.42 -15.80
C SER A 67 1.33 9.45 -14.80
N GLY A 68 2.14 9.94 -13.85
CA GLY A 68 1.73 10.93 -12.86
C GLY A 68 1.53 10.39 -11.45
N LYS A 69 1.83 9.11 -11.19
CA LYS A 69 1.65 8.46 -9.85
C LYS A 69 2.19 9.29 -8.69
N SER A 70 3.48 9.63 -8.72
CA SER A 70 4.14 10.36 -7.61
C SER A 70 3.53 11.76 -7.44
N THR A 71 3.13 12.41 -8.54
CA THR A 71 2.47 13.73 -8.51
C THR A 71 1.11 13.65 -7.84
N VAL A 72 0.29 12.66 -8.23
CA VAL A 72 -1.05 12.47 -7.67
C VAL A 72 -0.96 12.00 -6.22
N ALA A 73 -0.08 11.03 -5.93
CA ALA A 73 0.11 10.52 -4.57
C ALA A 73 0.59 11.63 -3.61
N GLY A 74 1.57 12.45 -4.02
CA GLY A 74 2.04 13.56 -3.20
C GLY A 74 0.99 14.66 -2.98
N ALA A 75 0.18 14.97 -4.01
CA ALA A 75 -0.92 15.94 -3.87
C ALA A 75 -2.03 15.39 -2.96
N LEU A 76 -2.34 14.08 -3.05
CA LEU A 76 -3.29 13.46 -2.14
C LEU A 76 -2.77 13.45 -0.70
N GLU A 77 -1.48 13.15 -0.50
CA GLU A 77 -0.86 13.20 0.82
C GLU A 77 -1.01 14.58 1.46
N GLN A 78 -0.73 15.65 0.70
CA GLN A 78 -0.91 17.02 1.17
C GLN A 78 -2.36 17.31 1.56
N ALA A 79 -3.32 16.88 0.73
CA ALA A 79 -4.75 17.07 1.01
C ALA A 79 -5.19 16.31 2.28
N LEU A 80 -4.77 15.05 2.44
CA LEU A 80 -5.06 14.23 3.61
C LEU A 80 -4.42 14.80 4.88
N HIS A 81 -3.16 15.24 4.77
CA HIS A 81 -2.47 15.90 5.89
C HIS A 81 -3.21 17.17 6.34
N GLY A 82 -3.70 17.98 5.39
CA GLY A 82 -4.54 19.15 5.67
C GLY A 82 -5.85 18.81 6.37
N LEU A 83 -6.38 17.59 6.19
CA LEU A 83 -7.55 17.06 6.89
C LEU A 83 -7.22 16.42 8.26
N GLY A 84 -5.96 16.45 8.69
CA GLY A 84 -5.52 15.84 9.95
C GLY A 84 -5.37 14.32 9.88
N VAL A 85 -5.30 13.73 8.68
CA VAL A 85 -5.08 12.30 8.49
C VAL A 85 -3.59 11.99 8.59
N SER A 86 -3.22 10.98 9.37
CA SER A 86 -1.86 10.50 9.51
C SER A 86 -1.47 9.68 8.27
N THR A 87 -0.52 10.16 7.48
CA THR A 87 -0.13 9.60 6.19
C THR A 87 1.35 9.29 6.11
N TYR A 88 1.74 8.43 5.16
CA TYR A 88 3.12 8.28 4.72
C TYR A 88 3.20 7.87 3.25
N LEU A 89 4.05 8.54 2.47
CA LEU A 89 4.26 8.26 1.06
C LEU A 89 5.55 7.45 0.85
N LEU A 90 5.40 6.23 0.34
CA LEU A 90 6.49 5.38 -0.12
C LEU A 90 6.65 5.56 -1.64
N ASP A 91 7.60 6.39 -2.05
CA ASP A 91 7.94 6.58 -3.46
C ASP A 91 9.02 5.61 -3.91
N GLY A 92 8.89 5.06 -5.13
CA GLY A 92 9.76 4.02 -5.67
C GLY A 92 11.22 4.42 -5.79
N ASP A 93 11.51 5.69 -6.10
CA ASP A 93 12.89 6.17 -6.15
C ASP A 93 13.46 6.30 -4.73
N ASN A 94 12.67 6.86 -3.80
CA ASN A 94 13.13 7.11 -2.44
C ASN A 94 13.49 5.81 -1.70
N VAL A 95 12.67 4.75 -1.81
CA VAL A 95 12.95 3.48 -1.14
C VAL A 95 14.22 2.78 -1.68
N ARG A 96 14.60 3.07 -2.94
CA ARG A 96 15.83 2.55 -3.53
C ARG A 96 17.10 3.23 -3.02
N HIS A 97 17.00 4.38 -2.36
CA HIS A 97 18.15 4.98 -1.66
C HIS A 97 18.44 4.34 -0.29
N GLY A 98 17.50 3.57 0.26
CA GLY A 98 17.62 2.94 1.59
C GLY A 98 17.18 1.48 1.58
N LEU A 99 15.90 1.23 1.81
CA LEU A 99 15.29 -0.09 1.99
C LEU A 99 15.65 -1.11 0.88
N CYS A 100 15.75 -0.66 -0.35
CA CYS A 100 15.97 -1.49 -1.53
C CYS A 100 17.23 -1.09 -2.31
N ARG A 101 18.23 -0.50 -1.65
CA ARG A 101 19.49 -0.04 -2.28
C ARG A 101 20.35 -1.18 -2.84
N ASP A 102 20.16 -2.38 -2.33
CA ASP A 102 20.83 -3.61 -2.73
C ASP A 102 20.21 -4.28 -3.95
N LEU A 103 19.03 -3.81 -4.40
CA LEU A 103 18.29 -4.40 -5.50
C LEU A 103 18.53 -3.65 -6.82
N GLY A 104 18.68 -4.42 -7.90
CA GLY A 104 18.75 -3.92 -9.27
C GLY A 104 17.37 -3.79 -9.94
N PHE A 105 17.32 -4.12 -11.25
CA PHE A 105 16.12 -4.03 -12.08
C PHE A 105 15.80 -5.34 -12.82
N SER A 106 16.38 -6.48 -12.39
CA SER A 106 15.93 -7.79 -12.82
C SER A 106 14.48 -8.05 -12.36
N ASP A 107 13.82 -9.04 -12.92
CA ASP A 107 12.45 -9.36 -12.54
C ASP A 107 12.40 -9.84 -11.07
N GLU A 108 13.41 -10.61 -10.63
CA GLU A 108 13.57 -11.02 -9.24
C GLU A 108 13.75 -9.82 -8.30
N ASP A 109 14.64 -8.88 -8.65
CA ASP A 109 14.86 -7.68 -7.84
C ASP A 109 13.61 -6.80 -7.76
N ARG A 110 12.86 -6.67 -8.86
CA ARG A 110 11.59 -5.92 -8.89
C ARG A 110 10.56 -6.57 -7.98
N ARG A 111 10.43 -7.90 -8.05
CA ARG A 111 9.51 -8.66 -7.19
C ARG A 111 9.88 -8.52 -5.72
N GLU A 112 11.17 -8.65 -5.38
CA GLU A 112 11.66 -8.48 -4.01
C GLU A 112 11.47 -7.04 -3.52
N ASN A 113 11.67 -6.05 -4.39
CA ASN A 113 11.36 -4.65 -4.07
C ASN A 113 9.89 -4.47 -3.67
N ILE A 114 8.95 -5.00 -4.47
CA ILE A 114 7.52 -4.92 -4.18
C ILE A 114 7.17 -5.67 -2.89
N ARG A 115 7.77 -6.84 -2.65
CA ARG A 115 7.57 -7.60 -1.42
C ARG A 115 8.02 -6.80 -0.18
N ARG A 116 9.24 -6.22 -0.20
CA ARG A 116 9.75 -5.41 0.93
C ARG A 116 8.87 -4.20 1.19
N VAL A 117 8.46 -3.50 0.14
CA VAL A 117 7.55 -2.35 0.26
C VAL A 117 6.20 -2.78 0.83
N GLY A 118 5.67 -3.93 0.41
CA GLY A 118 4.44 -4.51 0.93
C GLY A 118 4.51 -4.77 2.44
N GLU A 119 5.61 -5.38 2.93
CA GLU A 119 5.82 -5.62 4.36
C GLU A 119 5.91 -4.31 5.17
N VAL A 120 6.63 -3.31 4.67
CA VAL A 120 6.71 -2.00 5.33
C VAL A 120 5.33 -1.33 5.34
N ALA A 121 4.60 -1.35 4.22
CA ALA A 121 3.24 -0.80 4.15
C ALA A 121 2.30 -1.50 5.15
N LYS A 122 2.40 -2.83 5.30
CA LYS A 122 1.64 -3.61 6.28
C LYS A 122 1.90 -3.14 7.72
N LEU A 123 3.15 -2.93 8.10
CA LEU A 123 3.51 -2.41 9.43
C LEU A 123 2.96 -0.99 9.65
N MET A 124 3.02 -0.15 8.64
CA MET A 124 2.49 1.23 8.71
C MET A 124 0.96 1.25 8.79
N VAL A 125 0.27 0.38 8.04
CA VAL A 125 -1.19 0.20 8.14
C VAL A 125 -1.58 -0.31 9.53
N ASP A 126 -0.82 -1.26 10.11
CA ASP A 126 -1.03 -1.70 11.50
C ASP A 126 -0.79 -0.56 12.51
N ALA A 127 0.13 0.35 12.22
CA ALA A 127 0.32 1.58 12.99
C ALA A 127 -0.85 2.58 12.84
N GLY A 128 -1.85 2.28 12.00
CA GLY A 128 -3.03 3.12 11.77
C GLY A 128 -2.84 4.23 10.76
N LEU A 129 -1.81 4.16 9.89
CA LEU A 129 -1.53 5.17 8.88
C LEU A 129 -2.29 4.89 7.56
N VAL A 130 -2.62 5.96 6.85
CA VAL A 130 -2.95 5.89 5.42
C VAL A 130 -1.64 5.94 4.65
N VAL A 131 -1.27 4.81 4.04
CA VAL A 131 -0.02 4.66 3.30
C VAL A 131 -0.28 4.85 1.82
N LEU A 132 0.47 5.73 1.18
CA LEU A 132 0.45 5.91 -0.26
C LEU A 132 1.72 5.27 -0.84
N THR A 133 1.59 4.52 -1.93
CA THR A 133 2.75 3.93 -2.60
C THR A 133 2.77 4.35 -4.06
N ALA A 134 3.90 4.78 -4.59
CA ALA A 134 4.02 5.21 -5.99
C ALA A 134 5.07 4.36 -6.72
N PHE A 135 4.63 3.21 -7.27
CA PHE A 135 5.47 2.25 -7.99
C PHE A 135 4.88 1.93 -9.37
N ILE A 136 5.71 1.55 -10.34
CA ILE A 136 5.22 1.01 -11.59
C ILE A 136 4.47 -0.30 -11.30
N SER A 137 5.06 -1.20 -10.49
CA SER A 137 4.53 -2.53 -10.12
C SER A 137 3.84 -3.22 -11.30
N PRO A 138 4.64 -3.60 -12.36
CA PRO A 138 4.08 -3.91 -13.66
C PRO A 138 3.27 -5.21 -13.70
N HIS A 139 3.55 -6.14 -12.80
CA HIS A 139 2.93 -7.46 -12.81
C HIS A 139 1.75 -7.56 -11.83
N ARG A 140 0.62 -8.09 -12.32
CA ARG A 140 -0.58 -8.31 -11.48
C ARG A 140 -0.29 -9.21 -10.30
N ALA A 141 0.52 -10.27 -10.50
CA ALA A 141 0.88 -11.21 -9.45
C ALA A 141 1.60 -10.53 -8.27
N GLU A 142 2.44 -9.52 -8.53
CA GLU A 142 3.14 -8.77 -7.49
C GLU A 142 2.18 -7.90 -6.68
N ARG A 143 1.24 -7.23 -7.35
CA ARG A 143 0.21 -6.41 -6.68
C ARG A 143 -0.75 -7.28 -5.88
N GLN A 144 -1.12 -8.44 -6.44
CA GLN A 144 -1.94 -9.43 -5.75
C GLN A 144 -1.26 -9.99 -4.49
N MET A 145 0.05 -10.28 -4.56
CA MET A 145 0.85 -10.70 -3.40
C MET A 145 0.75 -9.67 -2.25
N VAL A 146 0.85 -8.37 -2.56
CA VAL A 146 0.74 -7.33 -1.53
C VAL A 146 -0.70 -7.24 -1.00
N ARG A 147 -1.71 -7.37 -1.85
CA ARG A 147 -3.12 -7.42 -1.44
C ARG A 147 -3.36 -8.55 -0.43
N GLU A 148 -2.84 -9.75 -0.70
CA GLU A 148 -2.94 -10.91 0.21
C GLU A 148 -2.23 -10.69 1.55
N MET A 149 -1.08 -9.98 1.56
CA MET A 149 -0.38 -9.62 2.80
C MET A 149 -1.18 -8.69 3.72
N LEU A 150 -1.98 -7.78 3.15
CA LEU A 150 -2.71 -6.73 3.86
C LEU A 150 -4.16 -7.11 4.17
N GLY A 151 -4.77 -7.95 3.33
CA GLY A 151 -6.20 -8.21 3.29
C GLY A 151 -6.96 -7.21 2.41
N ASP A 152 -8.03 -7.67 1.78
CA ASP A 152 -8.81 -6.91 0.78
C ASP A 152 -9.37 -5.59 1.31
N ASP A 153 -9.73 -5.53 2.59
CA ASP A 153 -10.27 -4.34 3.25
C ASP A 153 -9.22 -3.26 3.57
N ARG A 154 -7.94 -3.54 3.31
CA ARG A 154 -6.79 -2.66 3.62
C ARG A 154 -5.96 -2.30 2.41
N PHE A 155 -6.23 -2.89 1.26
CA PHE A 155 -5.52 -2.65 0.00
C PHE A 155 -6.47 -2.01 -1.01
N ILE A 156 -6.11 -0.83 -1.50
CA ILE A 156 -6.84 -0.07 -2.52
C ILE A 156 -5.91 0.11 -3.71
N GLU A 157 -6.17 -0.62 -4.81
CA GLU A 157 -5.41 -0.46 -6.04
C GLU A 157 -5.85 0.79 -6.77
N VAL A 158 -4.91 1.71 -6.99
CA VAL A 158 -5.15 2.97 -7.73
C VAL A 158 -4.39 2.90 -9.05
N PHE A 159 -5.12 2.70 -10.13
CA PHE A 159 -4.55 2.68 -11.48
C PHE A 159 -4.52 4.09 -12.06
N VAL A 160 -3.32 4.62 -12.27
CA VAL A 160 -3.11 5.89 -12.98
C VAL A 160 -2.90 5.57 -14.45
N ASP A 161 -4.02 5.56 -15.19
CA ASP A 161 -4.08 5.22 -16.60
C ASP A 161 -3.72 6.45 -17.45
N THR A 162 -2.53 6.40 -18.04
CA THR A 162 -2.05 7.43 -18.96
C THR A 162 -1.52 6.74 -20.21
N PRO A 163 -1.98 7.12 -21.41
CA PRO A 163 -1.50 6.55 -22.66
C PRO A 163 0.03 6.62 -22.77
N LEU A 164 0.64 5.54 -23.28
CA LEU A 164 2.10 5.44 -23.42
C LEU A 164 2.70 6.65 -24.15
N ALA A 165 2.08 7.11 -25.23
CA ALA A 165 2.56 8.25 -26.00
C ALA A 165 2.66 9.54 -25.16
N ILE A 166 1.74 9.72 -24.19
CA ILE A 166 1.76 10.86 -23.27
C ILE A 166 2.85 10.67 -22.22
N CYS A 167 3.01 9.44 -21.70
CA CYS A 167 4.10 9.12 -20.78
C CYS A 167 5.47 9.37 -21.41
N GLU A 168 5.66 8.95 -22.67
CA GLU A 168 6.88 9.21 -23.46
C GLU A 168 7.10 10.70 -23.71
N ALA A 169 6.05 11.45 -24.07
CA ALA A 169 6.16 12.89 -24.29
C ALA A 169 6.54 13.65 -23.01
N ARG A 170 6.05 13.19 -21.86
CA ARG A 170 6.41 13.77 -20.54
C ARG A 170 7.86 13.46 -20.16
N ASP A 171 8.28 12.22 -20.28
CA ASP A 171 9.59 11.63 -19.95
C ASP A 171 10.45 12.43 -18.94
N PRO A 172 9.97 12.68 -17.72
CA PRO A 172 10.59 13.62 -16.78
C PRO A 172 12.02 13.23 -16.36
N LYS A 173 12.39 11.97 -16.57
CA LYS A 173 13.70 11.41 -16.20
C LYS A 173 14.56 11.05 -17.43
N GLY A 174 14.06 11.25 -18.65
CA GLY A 174 14.73 10.86 -19.89
C GLY A 174 14.87 9.34 -20.08
N LEU A 175 14.08 8.53 -19.35
CA LEU A 175 14.19 7.07 -19.38
C LEU A 175 13.61 6.47 -20.67
N TYR A 176 12.52 7.03 -21.19
CA TYR A 176 11.96 6.60 -22.48
C TYR A 176 12.94 6.87 -23.62
N LYS A 177 13.58 8.03 -23.63
CA LYS A 177 14.61 8.38 -24.60
C LYS A 177 15.76 7.37 -24.57
N LYS A 178 16.26 6.99 -23.39
CA LYS A 178 17.31 5.97 -23.23
C LYS A 178 16.85 4.58 -23.65
N ALA A 179 15.62 4.18 -23.31
CA ALA A 179 15.07 2.89 -23.71
C ALA A 179 14.92 2.79 -25.24
N ARG A 180 14.41 3.83 -25.90
CA ARG A 180 14.30 3.90 -27.36
C ARG A 180 15.66 3.89 -28.05
N ALA A 181 16.69 4.47 -27.43
CA ALA A 181 18.06 4.41 -27.93
C ALA A 181 18.76 3.05 -27.67
N GLY A 182 18.11 2.10 -26.98
CA GLY A 182 18.69 0.80 -26.62
C GLY A 182 19.71 0.86 -25.46
N GLU A 183 19.84 2.02 -24.80
CA GLU A 183 20.74 2.22 -23.66
C GLU A 183 20.16 1.65 -22.35
N LEU A 184 18.84 1.49 -22.28
CA LEU A 184 18.13 0.94 -21.13
C LEU A 184 17.28 -0.25 -21.61
N ARG A 185 17.55 -1.45 -21.05
CA ARG A 185 16.80 -2.68 -21.34
C ARG A 185 15.77 -2.96 -20.25
N ASN A 186 14.81 -3.82 -20.55
CA ASN A 186 13.74 -4.23 -19.64
C ASN A 186 12.95 -3.03 -19.09
N PHE A 187 12.69 -2.04 -19.94
CA PHE A 187 11.94 -0.86 -19.55
C PHE A 187 10.44 -1.06 -19.80
N THR A 188 9.66 -0.98 -18.73
CA THR A 188 8.21 -1.22 -18.76
C THR A 188 7.50 -0.26 -19.70
N GLY A 189 6.74 -0.83 -20.64
CA GLY A 189 6.02 -0.10 -21.68
C GLY A 189 6.78 0.04 -23.01
N ILE A 190 8.07 -0.35 -23.07
CA ILE A 190 8.86 -0.37 -24.32
C ILE A 190 9.21 -1.82 -24.68
N ASP A 191 10.11 -2.46 -23.95
CA ASP A 191 10.57 -3.82 -24.17
C ASP A 191 10.17 -4.78 -23.03
N ALA A 192 9.57 -4.27 -21.97
CA ALA A 192 8.95 -5.05 -20.89
C ALA A 192 7.45 -4.73 -20.78
N VAL A 193 6.66 -5.77 -20.43
CA VAL A 193 5.19 -5.68 -20.37
C VAL A 193 4.75 -4.91 -19.11
N TYR A 194 3.68 -4.13 -19.24
CA TYR A 194 2.87 -3.64 -18.13
C TYR A 194 1.51 -4.32 -18.18
N GLU A 195 1.18 -5.05 -17.12
CA GLU A 195 -0.11 -5.72 -16.96
C GLU A 195 -1.08 -4.79 -16.22
N ALA A 196 -1.88 -4.04 -16.98
CA ALA A 196 -2.89 -3.15 -16.39
C ALA A 196 -3.82 -3.90 -15.42
N PRO A 197 -4.22 -3.30 -14.30
CA PRO A 197 -5.23 -3.87 -13.41
C PRO A 197 -6.50 -4.22 -14.16
N GLN A 198 -7.14 -5.34 -13.77
CA GLN A 198 -8.42 -5.74 -14.39
C GLN A 198 -9.60 -5.07 -13.68
N GLN A 199 -9.52 -4.94 -12.37
CA GLN A 199 -10.58 -4.38 -11.51
C GLN A 199 -9.94 -3.57 -10.37
N PRO A 200 -9.28 -2.43 -10.68
CA PRO A 200 -8.75 -1.57 -9.62
C PRO A 200 -9.91 -0.94 -8.85
N GLU A 201 -9.75 -0.74 -7.54
CA GLU A 201 -10.73 -0.01 -6.74
C GLU A 201 -10.90 1.43 -7.20
N ILE A 202 -9.81 2.03 -7.73
CA ILE A 202 -9.84 3.38 -8.28
C ILE A 202 -9.11 3.42 -9.63
N HIS A 203 -9.83 3.84 -10.67
CA HIS A 203 -9.28 4.09 -11.99
C HIS A 203 -9.22 5.60 -12.24
N LEU A 204 -8.03 6.12 -12.47
CA LEU A 204 -7.75 7.54 -12.73
C LEU A 204 -7.30 7.73 -14.17
N ASP A 205 -7.97 8.58 -14.93
CA ASP A 205 -7.45 9.06 -16.21
C ASP A 205 -6.34 10.10 -15.95
N GLY A 206 -5.09 9.69 -16.13
CA GLY A 206 -3.91 10.52 -15.87
C GLY A 206 -3.72 11.71 -16.80
N GLN A 207 -4.69 11.99 -17.67
CA GLN A 207 -4.75 13.19 -18.51
C GLN A 207 -5.53 14.32 -17.82
N HIS A 208 -6.34 14.00 -16.82
CA HIS A 208 -7.10 14.99 -16.08
C HIS A 208 -6.21 15.87 -15.18
N LEU A 209 -6.74 17.02 -14.78
CA LEU A 209 -6.09 17.90 -13.82
C LEU A 209 -5.94 17.17 -12.47
N VAL A 210 -4.79 17.34 -11.84
CA VAL A 210 -4.49 16.72 -10.54
C VAL A 210 -5.58 17.03 -9.49
N THR A 211 -6.12 18.24 -9.49
CA THR A 211 -7.21 18.65 -8.58
C THR A 211 -8.46 17.79 -8.73
N ASN A 212 -8.82 17.39 -9.96
CA ASN A 212 -9.98 16.54 -10.20
C ASN A 212 -9.72 15.10 -9.73
N LEU A 213 -8.48 14.61 -9.96
CA LEU A 213 -8.06 13.29 -9.50
C LEU A 213 -8.06 13.20 -7.96
N ILE A 214 -7.62 14.26 -7.29
CA ILE A 214 -7.66 14.33 -5.82
C ILE A 214 -9.10 14.35 -5.30
N ALA A 215 -9.99 15.12 -5.93
CA ALA A 215 -11.41 15.13 -5.54
C ALA A 215 -12.02 13.72 -5.65
N GLN A 216 -11.79 13.01 -6.77
CA GLN A 216 -12.24 11.63 -6.97
C GLN A 216 -11.70 10.68 -5.88
N LEU A 217 -10.40 10.78 -5.55
CA LEU A 217 -9.77 9.97 -4.51
C LEU A 217 -10.38 10.23 -3.13
N LEU A 218 -10.55 11.50 -2.76
CA LEU A 218 -11.13 11.87 -1.46
C LEU A 218 -12.60 11.39 -1.35
N ASP A 219 -13.38 11.47 -2.42
CA ASP A 219 -14.77 11.01 -2.43
C ASP A 219 -14.86 9.49 -2.21
N VAL A 220 -13.95 8.71 -2.83
CA VAL A 220 -13.88 7.26 -2.59
C VAL A 220 -13.47 6.96 -1.14
N LEU A 221 -12.46 7.66 -0.61
CA LEU A 221 -12.00 7.44 0.77
C LEU A 221 -13.09 7.76 1.79
N ARG A 222 -13.90 8.81 1.57
CA ARG A 222 -15.07 9.15 2.39
C ARG A 222 -16.17 8.09 2.24
N GLY A 223 -16.47 7.70 1.00
CA GLY A 223 -17.51 6.69 0.71
C GLY A 223 -17.23 5.33 1.34
N GLN A 224 -15.94 4.97 1.47
CA GLN A 224 -15.49 3.74 2.16
C GLN A 224 -15.28 3.93 3.69
N ALA A 225 -15.65 5.07 4.24
CA ALA A 225 -15.44 5.42 5.65
C ALA A 225 -13.98 5.24 6.13
N ILE A 226 -13.02 5.50 5.25
CA ILE A 226 -11.59 5.48 5.59
C ILE A 226 -11.22 6.78 6.31
N ILE A 227 -11.72 7.89 5.81
CA ILE A 227 -11.60 9.22 6.41
C ILE A 227 -12.99 9.78 6.72
N LYS A 228 -13.04 10.77 7.60
CA LYS A 228 -14.31 11.45 7.94
C LYS A 228 -14.82 12.24 6.73
N PRO A 229 -16.16 12.43 6.64
CA PRO A 229 -16.79 13.28 5.64
C PRO A 229 -16.25 14.70 5.58
#